data_84e5b6a47e156f7281345dac14c3ea8f
#
_entry.id   84e5b6a47e156f7281345dac14c3ea8f
#
_cell.length_a   1.000
_cell.length_b   1.000
_cell.length_c   1.000
_cell.angle_alpha   90.00
_cell.angle_beta   90.00
_cell.angle_gamma   90.00
#
_symmetry.space_group_name_H-M   'P 1'
#
loop_
_entity.id
_entity.type
_entity.pdbx_description
1 polymer ?
#
loop_
_entity_poly.entity_id
_entity_poly.type
_entity_poly.pdbx_seq_one_letter_code
_entity_poly.pdbx_strand_id
1 'polypeptide(L)'
;MKKNSLLLIIAALSISVFIYGVLVGTYKIFPYEQLDYVKTISLNEKNDSDEKNIIYENDVNSLIHIKTIDDISKLRNNLIDFIWSGDGLPNSKLPDSVQTNISNPLYENFKNLKRIDQINVVMDYGVNSISYLFIPESSNNKLIIYHQGHAGDFYKGKETIQFFLENDYAVLAFSMPLLGMNDQPVIKVPNIGTIKLTSHEHLRFLESSDLSPIKFFMEPITVSLNYLDENYDFSSYHMVGISGGGWTATLYPAIDARISQSYSVAGSVPIYLRSIPQNYGDYEQWLPALYQNANYLDLYIMNSYGDDRKFVQIFNKYDSCCFSGELFKSYENEIKESIKKLKHGHFEIYLDETHKTHKISESALKIILDSMRD
;
A
#
# COMPACT_ATOMS: atom_id res chain seq x y z
N MET A 1 -28.57 -45.77 35.28
CA MET A 1 -28.64 -45.33 33.86
C MET A 1 -28.56 -43.80 33.66
N LYS A 2 -29.16 -42.96 34.49
CA LYS A 2 -29.19 -41.47 34.26
C LYS A 2 -27.81 -40.77 34.35
N LYS A 3 -26.84 -41.24 35.13
CA LYS A 3 -25.54 -40.55 35.32
C LYS A 3 -24.62 -40.70 34.10
N ASN A 4 -24.63 -41.87 33.45
CA ASN A 4 -23.80 -42.14 32.28
C ASN A 4 -24.33 -41.42 31.01
N SER A 5 -25.65 -41.24 30.87
CA SER A 5 -26.21 -40.47 29.74
C SER A 5 -25.90 -38.99 29.88
N LEU A 6 -25.88 -38.42 31.09
CA LEU A 6 -25.49 -37.02 31.29
C LEU A 6 -24.01 -36.78 30.96
N LEU A 7 -23.12 -37.69 31.33
CA LEU A 7 -21.68 -37.61 30.99
C LEU A 7 -21.45 -37.69 29.47
N LEU A 8 -22.19 -38.53 28.74
CA LEU A 8 -22.11 -38.61 27.28
C LEU A 8 -22.61 -37.33 26.60
N ILE A 9 -23.68 -36.72 27.11
CA ILE A 9 -24.19 -35.43 26.57
C ILE A 9 -23.18 -34.33 26.80
N ILE A 10 -22.59 -34.22 28.00
CA ILE A 10 -21.54 -33.24 28.30
C ILE A 10 -20.32 -33.45 27.39
N ALA A 11 -19.86 -34.67 27.20
CA ALA A 11 -18.74 -34.98 26.32
C ALA A 11 -19.03 -34.59 24.85
N ALA A 12 -20.24 -34.91 24.35
CA ALA A 12 -20.65 -34.53 23.00
C ALA A 12 -20.72 -33.00 22.80
N LEU A 13 -21.29 -32.26 23.77
CA LEU A 13 -21.32 -30.81 23.74
C LEU A 13 -19.93 -30.21 23.77
N SER A 14 -19.03 -30.71 24.61
CA SER A 14 -17.63 -30.23 24.68
C SER A 14 -16.89 -30.43 23.36
N ILE A 15 -17.07 -31.61 22.71
CA ILE A 15 -16.49 -31.88 21.39
C ILE A 15 -17.06 -30.93 20.34
N SER A 16 -18.38 -30.69 20.34
CA SER A 16 -19.03 -29.79 19.39
C SER A 16 -18.55 -28.33 19.54
N VAL A 17 -18.41 -27.86 20.77
CA VAL A 17 -17.86 -26.50 21.06
C VAL A 17 -16.40 -26.40 20.64
N PHE A 18 -15.61 -27.44 20.87
CA PHE A 18 -14.22 -27.48 20.42
C PHE A 18 -14.11 -27.43 18.89
N ILE A 19 -14.88 -28.29 18.18
CA ILE A 19 -14.92 -28.28 16.71
C ILE A 19 -15.36 -26.91 16.18
N TYR A 20 -16.39 -26.32 16.78
CA TYR A 20 -16.83 -24.97 16.39
C TYR A 20 -15.74 -23.93 16.61
N GLY A 21 -15.03 -23.96 17.72
CA GLY A 21 -13.88 -23.08 17.99
C GLY A 21 -12.76 -23.23 16.95
N VAL A 22 -12.46 -24.46 16.52
CA VAL A 22 -11.49 -24.72 15.44
C VAL A 22 -11.98 -24.12 14.11
N LEU A 23 -13.27 -24.30 13.77
CA LEU A 23 -13.85 -23.75 12.55
C LEU A 23 -13.82 -22.20 12.56
N VAL A 24 -14.18 -21.58 13.70
CA VAL A 24 -14.09 -20.13 13.89
C VAL A 24 -12.67 -19.63 13.65
N GLY A 25 -11.65 -20.27 14.24
CA GLY A 25 -10.26 -19.86 14.09
C GLY A 25 -9.71 -20.09 12.69
N THR A 26 -10.06 -21.23 12.05
CA THR A 26 -9.52 -21.62 10.75
C THR A 26 -10.18 -20.85 9.60
N TYR A 27 -11.51 -20.74 9.63
CA TYR A 27 -12.28 -20.16 8.54
C TYR A 27 -12.76 -18.74 8.80
N LYS A 28 -12.39 -18.15 9.94
CA LYS A 28 -12.75 -16.78 10.36
C LYS A 28 -14.26 -16.50 10.29
N ILE A 29 -15.09 -17.52 10.61
CA ILE A 29 -16.55 -17.39 10.67
C ILE A 29 -16.99 -16.74 11.99
N PHE A 30 -18.23 -16.30 12.05
CA PHE A 30 -18.81 -15.73 13.30
C PHE A 30 -18.55 -16.68 14.51
N PRO A 31 -18.11 -16.18 15.68
CA PRO A 31 -17.84 -14.80 16.07
C PRO A 31 -16.34 -14.39 15.98
N TYR A 32 -15.61 -14.79 14.96
CA TYR A 32 -14.15 -14.56 14.84
C TYR A 32 -13.78 -13.09 15.03
N GLU A 33 -14.48 -12.17 14.33
CA GLU A 33 -14.18 -10.73 14.41
C GLU A 33 -14.37 -10.17 15.84
N GLN A 34 -15.41 -10.64 16.54
CA GLN A 34 -15.66 -10.26 17.93
C GLN A 34 -14.59 -10.81 18.88
N LEU A 35 -14.12 -12.04 18.65
CA LEU A 35 -13.05 -12.65 19.44
C LEU A 35 -11.70 -11.99 19.16
N ASP A 36 -11.43 -11.65 17.92
CA ASP A 36 -10.21 -10.93 17.52
C ASP A 36 -10.21 -9.51 18.12
N TYR A 37 -11.35 -8.83 18.11
CA TYR A 37 -11.54 -7.54 18.77
C TYR A 37 -11.28 -7.62 20.30
N VAL A 38 -11.84 -8.62 20.98
CA VAL A 38 -11.62 -8.82 22.43
C VAL A 38 -10.15 -9.16 22.70
N LYS A 39 -9.54 -10.01 21.88
CA LYS A 39 -8.11 -10.32 21.95
C LYS A 39 -7.25 -9.07 21.81
N THR A 40 -7.56 -8.22 20.83
CA THR A 40 -6.85 -6.96 20.57
C THR A 40 -6.94 -6.01 21.74
N ILE A 41 -8.14 -5.85 22.34
CA ILE A 41 -8.32 -5.04 23.56
C ILE A 41 -7.49 -5.62 24.71
N SER A 42 -7.59 -6.93 24.96
CA SER A 42 -6.88 -7.59 26.05
C SER A 42 -5.36 -7.55 25.90
N LEU A 43 -4.86 -7.58 24.66
CA LEU A 43 -3.43 -7.43 24.39
C LEU A 43 -2.98 -5.97 24.55
N ASN A 44 -3.81 -5.01 24.14
CA ASN A 44 -3.49 -3.58 24.30
C ASN A 44 -3.52 -3.18 25.78
N GLU A 45 -4.48 -3.66 26.60
CA GLU A 45 -4.49 -3.44 28.04
C GLU A 45 -3.27 -4.08 28.73
N LYS A 46 -2.78 -5.21 28.24
CA LYS A 46 -1.59 -5.88 28.78
C LYS A 46 -0.29 -5.21 28.35
N ASN A 47 -0.24 -4.66 27.12
CA ASN A 47 0.91 -3.91 26.62
C ASN A 47 1.02 -2.50 27.22
N ASP A 48 -0.11 -1.87 27.62
CA ASP A 48 -0.09 -0.59 28.32
C ASP A 48 0.49 -0.69 29.75
N SER A 49 0.57 -1.90 30.32
CA SER A 49 1.05 -2.08 31.69
C SER A 49 2.53 -2.44 31.82
N ASP A 50 3.18 -3.06 30.82
CA ASP A 50 4.52 -3.65 31.03
C ASP A 50 5.57 -3.34 29.93
N GLU A 51 5.21 -2.88 28.75
CA GLU A 51 6.17 -2.33 27.80
C GLU A 51 5.82 -0.90 27.46
N LYS A 52 6.37 0.07 28.22
CA LYS A 52 6.48 1.44 27.72
C LYS A 52 7.15 1.33 26.35
N ASN A 53 6.42 1.70 25.28
CA ASN A 53 7.01 1.90 23.97
C ASN A 53 8.18 2.87 24.16
N ILE A 54 9.40 2.34 24.27
CA ILE A 54 10.60 3.16 24.36
C ILE A 54 10.81 3.68 22.95
N ILE A 55 10.18 4.79 22.64
CA ILE A 55 10.52 5.58 21.47
C ILE A 55 11.81 6.31 21.86
N TYR A 56 12.91 5.86 21.27
CA TYR A 56 14.17 6.57 21.43
C TYR A 56 14.05 7.95 20.82
N GLU A 57 14.46 8.97 21.57
CA GLU A 57 14.56 10.32 21.03
C GLU A 57 15.58 10.33 19.87
N ASN A 58 15.11 10.76 18.71
CA ASN A 58 15.94 10.94 17.52
C ASN A 58 15.95 12.40 17.15
N ASP A 59 17.12 12.91 16.76
CA ASP A 59 17.21 14.19 16.07
C ASP A 59 16.71 14.01 14.63
N VAL A 60 15.42 14.26 14.41
CA VAL A 60 14.77 14.10 13.12
C VAL A 60 15.44 14.91 12.02
N ASN A 61 15.93 16.13 12.35
CA ASN A 61 16.64 16.96 11.39
C ASN A 61 17.94 16.33 10.89
N SER A 62 18.62 15.56 11.74
CA SER A 62 19.84 14.82 11.34
C SER A 62 19.55 13.65 10.41
N LEU A 63 18.32 13.11 10.45
CA LEU A 63 17.87 12.00 9.60
C LEU A 63 17.36 12.46 8.23
N ILE A 64 17.06 13.74 8.03
CA ILE A 64 16.67 14.31 6.74
C ILE A 64 17.92 14.61 5.93
N HIS A 65 18.12 13.91 4.81
CA HIS A 65 19.28 14.09 3.94
C HIS A 65 19.06 15.20 2.90
N ILE A 66 17.82 15.53 2.57
CA ILE A 66 17.47 16.57 1.61
C ILE A 66 17.62 17.94 2.24
N LYS A 67 18.62 18.70 1.79
CA LYS A 67 18.86 20.10 2.17
C LYS A 67 18.70 21.05 0.99
N THR A 68 18.85 20.56 -0.24
CA THR A 68 18.79 21.30 -1.49
C THR A 68 17.96 20.56 -2.52
N ILE A 69 17.61 21.24 -3.63
CA ILE A 69 16.91 20.65 -4.78
C ILE A 69 17.76 19.55 -5.44
N ASP A 70 19.07 19.73 -5.48
CA ASP A 70 19.99 18.76 -6.07
C ASP A 70 19.98 17.43 -5.31
N ASP A 71 19.79 17.48 -3.97
CA ASP A 71 19.66 16.27 -3.15
C ASP A 71 18.45 15.43 -3.57
N ILE A 72 17.33 16.07 -3.93
CA ILE A 72 16.11 15.37 -4.41
C ILE A 72 16.43 14.59 -5.68
N SER A 73 17.08 15.23 -6.65
CA SER A 73 17.46 14.60 -7.92
C SER A 73 18.44 13.45 -7.70
N LYS A 74 19.41 13.65 -6.81
CA LYS A 74 20.40 12.63 -6.46
C LYS A 74 19.75 11.42 -5.81
N LEU A 75 18.90 11.63 -4.79
CA LEU A 75 18.24 10.51 -4.08
C LEU A 75 17.26 9.77 -5.00
N ARG A 76 16.57 10.49 -5.89
CA ARG A 76 15.70 9.86 -6.92
C ARG A 76 16.50 8.95 -7.83
N ASN A 77 17.63 9.42 -8.35
CA ASN A 77 18.49 8.60 -9.21
C ASN A 77 19.03 7.39 -8.45
N ASN A 78 19.47 7.54 -7.20
CA ASN A 78 19.93 6.44 -6.37
C ASN A 78 18.82 5.38 -6.16
N LEU A 79 17.57 5.80 -5.92
CA LEU A 79 16.43 4.89 -5.79
C LEU A 79 16.16 4.15 -7.10
N ILE A 80 16.15 4.86 -8.23
CA ILE A 80 15.95 4.29 -9.55
C ILE A 80 17.05 3.27 -9.86
N ASP A 81 18.32 3.64 -9.64
CA ASP A 81 19.46 2.76 -9.86
C ASP A 81 19.39 1.50 -8.98
N PHE A 82 18.98 1.66 -7.71
CA PHE A 82 18.78 0.51 -6.82
C PHE A 82 17.63 -0.40 -7.27
N ILE A 83 16.49 0.19 -7.66
CA ILE A 83 15.28 -0.58 -8.01
C ILE A 83 15.47 -1.34 -9.33
N TRP A 84 16.13 -0.75 -10.33
CA TRP A 84 16.36 -1.33 -11.65
C TRP A 84 17.81 -1.71 -11.91
N SER A 85 18.63 -1.85 -10.86
CA SER A 85 20.02 -2.32 -10.94
C SER A 85 20.86 -1.56 -11.97
N GLY A 86 20.64 -0.25 -12.10
CA GLY A 86 21.34 0.65 -13.02
C GLY A 86 20.71 0.78 -14.42
N ASP A 87 19.69 0.00 -14.76
CA ASP A 87 19.00 0.09 -16.07
C ASP A 87 18.15 1.37 -16.23
N GLY A 88 17.91 2.09 -15.13
CA GLY A 88 17.05 3.26 -15.10
C GLY A 88 15.56 2.94 -15.12
N LEU A 89 14.74 3.97 -15.04
CA LEU A 89 13.27 3.84 -15.10
C LEU A 89 12.84 3.33 -16.48
N PRO A 90 12.00 2.28 -16.61
CA PRO A 90 11.64 1.67 -17.90
C PRO A 90 10.63 2.53 -18.68
N ASN A 91 11.02 3.73 -19.08
CA ASN A 91 10.15 4.75 -19.71
C ASN A 91 9.57 4.36 -21.08
N SER A 92 10.12 3.35 -21.74
CA SER A 92 9.65 2.88 -23.05
C SER A 92 9.02 1.48 -23.03
N LYS A 93 9.01 0.82 -21.85
CA LYS A 93 8.40 -0.51 -21.73
C LYS A 93 6.89 -0.36 -21.71
N LEU A 94 6.21 -1.17 -22.56
CA LEU A 94 4.75 -1.28 -22.64
C LEU A 94 4.27 -2.60 -22.02
N PRO A 95 2.98 -2.70 -21.63
CA PRO A 95 2.39 -3.93 -21.10
C PRO A 95 2.50 -5.09 -22.09
N ASP A 96 2.64 -6.31 -21.58
CA ASP A 96 2.68 -7.54 -22.38
C ASP A 96 1.33 -7.80 -23.06
N SER A 97 0.24 -7.41 -22.44
CA SER A 97 -1.09 -7.43 -23.06
C SER A 97 -2.06 -6.45 -22.42
N VAL A 98 -2.96 -5.93 -23.25
CA VAL A 98 -4.12 -5.13 -22.83
C VAL A 98 -5.37 -5.75 -23.44
N GLN A 99 -6.33 -6.08 -22.58
CA GLN A 99 -7.67 -6.56 -22.98
C GLN A 99 -8.68 -5.48 -22.69
N THR A 100 -9.25 -4.88 -23.75
CA THR A 100 -10.21 -3.80 -23.61
C THR A 100 -11.63 -4.35 -23.41
N ASN A 101 -12.44 -3.62 -22.63
CA ASN A 101 -13.85 -3.89 -22.41
C ASN A 101 -14.13 -5.31 -21.89
N ILE A 102 -13.39 -5.73 -20.87
CA ILE A 102 -13.65 -7.01 -20.20
C ILE A 102 -14.94 -6.97 -19.39
N SER A 103 -15.62 -8.11 -19.27
CA SER A 103 -16.75 -8.29 -18.36
C SER A 103 -16.28 -8.93 -17.05
N ASN A 104 -16.65 -8.33 -15.93
CA ASN A 104 -16.38 -8.90 -14.63
C ASN A 104 -17.58 -8.66 -13.69
N PRO A 105 -18.28 -9.72 -13.26
CA PRO A 105 -19.50 -9.62 -12.43
C PRO A 105 -19.32 -8.84 -11.12
N LEU A 106 -18.10 -8.76 -10.59
CA LEU A 106 -17.82 -8.03 -9.35
C LEU A 106 -18.05 -6.53 -9.46
N TYR A 107 -18.04 -5.99 -10.69
CA TYR A 107 -18.12 -4.55 -10.97
C TYR A 107 -19.34 -4.14 -11.81
N GLU A 108 -20.25 -5.08 -12.14
CA GLU A 108 -21.43 -4.82 -12.99
C GLU A 108 -22.35 -3.72 -12.45
N ASN A 109 -22.36 -3.52 -11.13
CA ASN A 109 -23.24 -2.54 -10.49
C ASN A 109 -22.52 -1.21 -10.18
N PHE A 110 -21.32 -1.00 -10.71
CA PHE A 110 -20.61 0.27 -10.52
C PHE A 110 -21.29 1.38 -11.30
N LYS A 111 -21.60 2.49 -10.61
CA LYS A 111 -22.16 3.68 -11.23
C LYS A 111 -21.07 4.45 -11.98
N ASN A 112 -21.46 5.17 -13.01
CA ASN A 112 -20.57 5.92 -13.88
C ASN A 112 -19.44 5.09 -14.50
N LEU A 113 -19.60 3.78 -14.63
CA LEU A 113 -18.63 2.87 -15.25
C LEU A 113 -19.01 2.61 -16.70
N LYS A 114 -18.15 3.04 -17.64
CA LYS A 114 -18.31 2.82 -19.09
C LYS A 114 -17.72 1.47 -19.52
N ARG A 115 -16.50 1.16 -19.06
CA ARG A 115 -15.80 -0.09 -19.39
C ARG A 115 -14.65 -0.35 -18.44
N ILE A 116 -14.19 -1.58 -18.45
CA ILE A 116 -12.97 -2.01 -17.75
C ILE A 116 -11.98 -2.55 -18.78
N ASP A 117 -10.73 -2.07 -18.73
CA ASP A 117 -9.64 -2.63 -19.51
C ASP A 117 -8.66 -3.33 -18.57
N GLN A 118 -8.24 -4.55 -18.90
CA GLN A 118 -7.24 -5.29 -18.11
C GLN A 118 -5.87 -5.09 -18.72
N ILE A 119 -4.92 -4.69 -17.91
CA ILE A 119 -3.52 -4.50 -18.28
C ILE A 119 -2.70 -5.58 -17.57
N ASN A 120 -1.87 -6.31 -18.31
CA ASN A 120 -0.97 -7.32 -17.77
C ASN A 120 0.48 -6.96 -18.08
N VAL A 121 1.31 -6.94 -17.02
CA VAL A 121 2.75 -6.71 -17.09
C VAL A 121 3.46 -7.94 -16.55
N VAL A 122 4.32 -8.54 -17.35
CA VAL A 122 5.16 -9.69 -16.98
C VAL A 122 6.58 -9.21 -16.73
N MET A 123 7.13 -9.66 -15.62
CA MET A 123 8.48 -9.29 -15.17
C MET A 123 9.36 -10.54 -15.03
N ASP A 124 10.56 -10.36 -14.51
CA ASP A 124 11.50 -11.45 -14.31
C ASP A 124 10.89 -12.59 -13.49
N TYR A 125 11.36 -13.80 -13.73
CA TYR A 125 10.90 -15.04 -13.07
C TYR A 125 9.39 -15.35 -13.24
N GLY A 126 8.72 -14.70 -14.20
CA GLY A 126 7.28 -14.88 -14.40
C GLY A 126 6.42 -14.25 -13.32
N VAL A 127 6.98 -13.36 -12.50
CA VAL A 127 6.18 -12.48 -11.65
C VAL A 127 5.41 -11.53 -12.55
N ASN A 128 4.09 -11.44 -12.34
CA ASN A 128 3.25 -10.56 -13.12
C ASN A 128 2.46 -9.59 -12.25
N SER A 129 1.87 -8.61 -12.92
CA SER A 129 0.87 -7.72 -12.33
C SER A 129 -0.31 -7.57 -13.28
N ILE A 130 -1.48 -7.91 -12.78
CA ILE A 130 -2.76 -7.71 -13.45
C ILE A 130 -3.45 -6.52 -12.79
N SER A 131 -3.65 -5.46 -13.56
CA SER A 131 -4.35 -4.24 -13.13
C SER A 131 -5.58 -4.01 -13.99
N TYR A 132 -6.56 -3.29 -13.43
CA TYR A 132 -7.77 -2.90 -14.13
C TYR A 132 -7.84 -1.38 -14.25
N LEU A 133 -8.05 -0.92 -15.50
CA LEU A 133 -8.36 0.46 -15.80
C LEU A 133 -9.88 0.62 -15.93
N PHE A 134 -10.48 1.27 -14.96
CA PHE A 134 -11.89 1.61 -14.93
C PHE A 134 -12.09 2.97 -15.60
N ILE A 135 -12.79 3.00 -16.73
CA ILE A 135 -13.09 4.21 -17.48
C ILE A 135 -14.51 4.66 -17.14
N PRO A 136 -14.72 5.89 -16.66
CA PRO A 136 -16.04 6.41 -16.36
C PRO A 136 -16.83 6.79 -17.63
N GLU A 137 -18.16 6.83 -17.54
CA GLU A 137 -19.04 7.39 -18.59
C GLU A 137 -18.80 8.88 -18.76
N SER A 138 -18.76 9.62 -17.65
CA SER A 138 -18.35 11.02 -17.59
C SER A 138 -16.94 11.09 -17.03
N SER A 139 -16.03 11.82 -17.70
CA SER A 139 -14.63 11.92 -17.30
C SER A 139 -14.19 13.38 -17.12
N ASN A 140 -13.45 13.63 -16.04
CA ASN A 140 -12.73 14.89 -15.81
C ASN A 140 -11.31 14.90 -16.39
N ASN A 141 -10.93 13.87 -17.16
CA ASN A 141 -9.61 13.64 -17.75
C ASN A 141 -8.47 13.53 -16.72
N LYS A 142 -8.77 13.11 -15.49
CA LYS A 142 -7.78 12.82 -14.45
C LYS A 142 -7.83 11.34 -14.09
N LEU A 143 -6.68 10.80 -13.71
CA LEU A 143 -6.55 9.40 -13.31
C LEU A 143 -6.17 9.28 -11.84
N ILE A 144 -6.85 8.36 -11.15
CA ILE A 144 -6.45 7.85 -9.84
C ILE A 144 -5.76 6.50 -10.00
N ILE A 145 -4.54 6.37 -9.54
CA ILE A 145 -3.87 5.09 -9.35
C ILE A 145 -4.25 4.61 -7.95
N TYR A 146 -5.12 3.62 -7.87
CA TYR A 146 -5.48 3.00 -6.60
C TYR A 146 -4.63 1.77 -6.34
N HIS A 147 -3.95 1.72 -5.20
CA HIS A 147 -3.15 0.56 -4.81
C HIS A 147 -3.67 -0.08 -3.53
N GLN A 148 -4.10 -1.34 -3.64
CA GLN A 148 -4.52 -2.16 -2.50
C GLN A 148 -3.30 -2.59 -1.69
N GLY A 149 -3.49 -2.82 -0.38
CA GLY A 149 -2.46 -3.35 0.51
C GLY A 149 -2.40 -4.88 0.54
N HIS A 150 -1.72 -5.41 1.57
CA HIS A 150 -1.50 -6.85 1.76
C HIS A 150 -2.78 -7.68 1.99
N ALA A 151 -3.93 -7.04 2.13
CA ALA A 151 -5.19 -7.76 2.31
C ALA A 151 -5.62 -8.59 1.09
N GLY A 152 -4.94 -8.50 -0.05
CA GLY A 152 -5.15 -9.30 -1.25
C GLY A 152 -5.60 -8.48 -2.45
N ASP A 153 -6.69 -8.89 -3.11
CA ASP A 153 -7.19 -8.29 -4.34
C ASP A 153 -7.67 -6.83 -4.13
N PHE A 154 -7.44 -5.97 -5.14
CA PHE A 154 -7.91 -4.58 -5.13
C PHE A 154 -9.44 -4.45 -5.12
N TYR A 155 -10.19 -5.52 -5.41
CA TYR A 155 -11.64 -5.56 -5.20
C TYR A 155 -12.04 -5.24 -3.75
N LYS A 156 -11.17 -5.49 -2.78
CA LYS A 156 -11.43 -5.10 -1.38
C LYS A 156 -11.56 -3.59 -1.18
N GLY A 157 -11.02 -2.80 -2.11
CA GLY A 157 -11.18 -1.35 -2.17
C GLY A 157 -12.25 -0.88 -3.16
N LYS A 158 -13.24 -1.72 -3.47
CA LYS A 158 -14.29 -1.40 -4.43
C LYS A 158 -15.05 -0.10 -4.12
N GLU A 159 -15.24 0.20 -2.83
CA GLU A 159 -15.88 1.45 -2.40
C GLU A 159 -15.02 2.67 -2.78
N THR A 160 -13.69 2.55 -2.69
CA THR A 160 -12.75 3.61 -3.12
C THR A 160 -12.80 3.79 -4.63
N ILE A 161 -12.76 2.68 -5.40
CA ILE A 161 -12.85 2.72 -6.88
C ILE A 161 -14.17 3.36 -7.30
N GLN A 162 -15.30 2.91 -6.72
CA GLN A 162 -16.63 3.43 -6.99
C GLN A 162 -16.73 4.92 -6.67
N PHE A 163 -16.18 5.35 -5.54
CA PHE A 163 -16.20 6.75 -5.11
C PHE A 163 -15.52 7.66 -6.15
N PHE A 164 -14.35 7.29 -6.67
CA PHE A 164 -13.66 8.07 -7.68
C PHE A 164 -14.35 8.04 -9.03
N LEU A 165 -14.93 6.93 -9.44
CA LEU A 165 -15.77 6.86 -10.65
C LEU A 165 -16.97 7.79 -10.56
N GLU A 166 -17.68 7.82 -9.41
CA GLU A 166 -18.82 8.73 -9.19
C GLU A 166 -18.41 10.22 -9.16
N ASN A 167 -17.11 10.52 -9.03
CA ASN A 167 -16.54 11.86 -9.13
C ASN A 167 -15.78 12.08 -10.45
N ASP A 168 -16.11 11.31 -11.49
CA ASP A 168 -15.65 11.46 -12.87
C ASP A 168 -14.15 11.16 -13.11
N TYR A 169 -13.45 10.53 -12.14
CA TYR A 169 -12.07 10.09 -12.33
C TYR A 169 -12.03 8.71 -12.98
N ALA A 170 -11.10 8.51 -13.91
CA ALA A 170 -10.68 7.16 -14.27
C ALA A 170 -9.86 6.57 -13.11
N VAL A 171 -9.93 5.24 -12.94
CA VAL A 171 -9.19 4.55 -11.86
C VAL A 171 -8.38 3.40 -12.44
N LEU A 172 -7.07 3.41 -12.19
CA LEU A 172 -6.17 2.28 -12.47
C LEU A 172 -5.87 1.57 -11.16
N ALA A 173 -6.38 0.35 -10.98
CA ALA A 173 -6.31 -0.37 -9.72
C ALA A 173 -5.28 -1.50 -9.75
N PHE A 174 -4.45 -1.57 -8.70
CA PHE A 174 -3.41 -2.58 -8.51
C PHE A 174 -3.58 -3.37 -7.21
N SER A 175 -3.20 -4.64 -7.27
CA SER A 175 -2.86 -5.47 -6.11
C SER A 175 -1.35 -5.54 -5.93
N MET A 176 -0.90 -5.84 -4.70
CA MET A 176 0.52 -6.10 -4.43
C MET A 176 1.02 -7.31 -5.22
N PRO A 177 2.33 -7.44 -5.52
CA PRO A 177 2.89 -8.61 -6.15
C PRO A 177 2.47 -9.90 -5.46
N LEU A 178 2.26 -10.98 -6.21
CA LEU A 178 1.86 -12.30 -5.71
C LEU A 178 0.48 -12.35 -5.01
N LEU A 179 -0.24 -11.24 -4.95
CA LEU A 179 -1.56 -11.14 -4.30
C LEU A 179 -2.67 -10.82 -5.30
N GLY A 180 -3.92 -11.07 -4.89
CA GLY A 180 -5.09 -10.82 -5.72
C GLY A 180 -5.11 -11.69 -6.97
N MET A 181 -5.18 -11.05 -8.15
CA MET A 181 -5.15 -11.72 -9.46
C MET A 181 -3.73 -12.04 -9.96
N ASN A 182 -2.70 -11.56 -9.26
CA ASN A 182 -1.32 -11.77 -9.65
C ASN A 182 -0.88 -13.22 -9.40
N ASP A 183 -0.11 -13.78 -10.33
CA ASP A 183 0.34 -15.16 -10.24
C ASP A 183 1.34 -15.37 -9.10
N GLN A 184 1.38 -16.61 -8.61
CA GLN A 184 2.35 -17.13 -7.66
C GLN A 184 3.25 -18.16 -8.37
N PRO A 185 4.27 -17.73 -9.14
CA PRO A 185 5.04 -18.61 -9.98
C PRO A 185 5.89 -19.62 -9.19
N VAL A 186 6.10 -20.79 -9.80
CA VAL A 186 7.10 -21.77 -9.36
C VAL A 186 8.39 -21.48 -10.14
N ILE A 187 9.45 -21.19 -9.42
CA ILE A 187 10.71 -20.73 -9.98
C ILE A 187 11.87 -21.62 -9.53
N LYS A 188 12.94 -21.66 -10.32
CA LYS A 188 14.19 -22.29 -9.93
C LYS A 188 15.21 -21.22 -9.53
N VAL A 189 15.54 -21.17 -8.24
CA VAL A 189 16.54 -20.25 -7.70
C VAL A 189 17.89 -20.96 -7.66
N PRO A 190 18.97 -20.38 -8.23
CA PRO A 190 20.31 -20.96 -8.18
C PRO A 190 20.73 -21.28 -6.73
N ASN A 191 21.33 -22.44 -6.53
CA ASN A 191 21.82 -22.93 -5.23
C ASN A 191 20.77 -23.13 -4.12
N ILE A 192 19.50 -22.76 -4.35
CA ILE A 192 18.39 -22.95 -3.40
C ILE A 192 17.48 -24.08 -3.86
N GLY A 193 17.17 -24.13 -5.17
CA GLY A 193 16.29 -25.14 -5.75
C GLY A 193 14.99 -24.56 -6.28
N THR A 194 13.97 -25.41 -6.44
CA THR A 194 12.66 -25.01 -6.95
C THR A 194 11.75 -24.62 -5.80
N ILE A 195 11.23 -23.40 -5.86
CA ILE A 195 10.32 -22.85 -4.85
C ILE A 195 9.10 -22.24 -5.51
N LYS A 196 7.98 -22.18 -4.80
CA LYS A 196 6.81 -21.38 -5.19
C LYS A 196 6.85 -20.04 -4.44
N LEU A 197 6.76 -18.93 -5.17
CA LEU A 197 6.64 -17.60 -4.57
C LEU A 197 5.19 -17.41 -4.09
N THR A 198 4.97 -17.26 -2.79
CA THR A 198 3.63 -17.12 -2.19
C THR A 198 3.49 -15.96 -1.23
N SER A 199 4.59 -15.30 -0.90
CA SER A 199 4.63 -14.13 -0.01
C SER A 199 5.75 -13.19 -0.44
N HIS A 200 5.69 -11.94 0.01
CA HIS A 200 6.74 -10.96 -0.26
C HIS A 200 8.09 -11.38 0.31
N GLU A 201 8.13 -12.04 1.47
CA GLU A 201 9.37 -12.59 2.03
C GLU A 201 10.08 -13.58 1.08
N HIS A 202 9.34 -14.28 0.23
CA HIS A 202 9.95 -15.16 -0.76
C HIS A 202 10.64 -14.40 -1.90
N LEU A 203 10.27 -13.16 -2.17
CA LEU A 203 10.93 -12.32 -3.17
C LEU A 203 12.40 -12.05 -2.83
N ARG A 204 12.75 -12.09 -1.54
CA ARG A 204 14.15 -11.93 -1.08
C ARG A 204 15.09 -13.00 -1.63
N PHE A 205 14.59 -14.18 -1.97
CA PHE A 205 15.40 -15.23 -2.64
C PHE A 205 15.87 -14.81 -4.04
N LEU A 206 15.30 -13.75 -4.60
CA LEU A 206 15.65 -13.21 -5.91
C LEU A 206 16.62 -12.03 -5.83
N GLU A 207 16.93 -11.53 -4.62
CA GLU A 207 17.89 -10.43 -4.45
C GLU A 207 19.27 -10.85 -4.99
N SER A 208 19.83 -10.01 -5.88
CA SER A 208 21.16 -10.18 -6.43
C SER A 208 21.76 -8.81 -6.79
N SER A 209 23.00 -8.79 -7.32
CA SER A 209 23.59 -7.57 -7.89
C SER A 209 22.79 -7.01 -9.07
N ASP A 210 22.08 -7.91 -9.78
CA ASP A 210 21.44 -7.60 -11.06
C ASP A 210 19.92 -7.50 -10.95
N LEU A 211 19.37 -7.75 -9.76
CA LEU A 211 17.93 -7.70 -9.51
C LEU A 211 17.59 -7.24 -8.09
N SER A 212 16.87 -6.16 -7.99
CA SER A 212 16.15 -5.76 -6.77
C SER A 212 14.67 -6.17 -6.89
N PRO A 213 14.15 -7.04 -5.99
CA PRO A 213 12.74 -7.40 -6.03
C PRO A 213 11.77 -6.24 -5.78
N ILE A 214 12.26 -5.09 -5.33
CA ILE A 214 11.44 -3.87 -5.19
C ILE A 214 10.86 -3.43 -6.55
N LYS A 215 11.54 -3.77 -7.67
CA LYS A 215 11.02 -3.48 -9.00
C LYS A 215 9.65 -4.11 -9.27
N PHE A 216 9.36 -5.29 -8.70
CA PHE A 216 8.07 -5.96 -8.89
C PHE A 216 6.87 -5.16 -8.36
N PHE A 217 7.12 -4.25 -7.43
CA PHE A 217 6.11 -3.33 -6.89
C PHE A 217 5.98 -2.05 -7.74
N MET A 218 7.06 -1.60 -8.38
CA MET A 218 7.14 -0.29 -9.02
C MET A 218 6.96 -0.36 -10.54
N GLU A 219 7.57 -1.35 -11.18
CA GLU A 219 7.60 -1.47 -12.65
C GLU A 219 6.20 -1.60 -13.27
N PRO A 220 5.24 -2.36 -12.71
CA PRO A 220 3.90 -2.44 -13.29
C PRO A 220 3.20 -1.09 -13.41
N ILE A 221 3.44 -0.20 -12.44
CA ILE A 221 2.85 1.14 -12.44
C ILE A 221 3.48 1.96 -13.56
N THR A 222 4.83 1.98 -13.65
CA THR A 222 5.56 2.70 -14.71
C THR A 222 5.13 2.25 -16.10
N VAL A 223 5.09 0.94 -16.33
CA VAL A 223 4.73 0.34 -17.62
C VAL A 223 3.28 0.64 -17.99
N SER A 224 2.37 0.60 -17.02
CA SER A 224 0.96 0.97 -17.26
C SER A 224 0.82 2.45 -17.58
N LEU A 225 1.56 3.33 -16.89
CA LEU A 225 1.54 4.77 -17.19
C LEU A 225 2.11 5.08 -18.58
N ASN A 226 3.17 4.37 -19.02
CA ASN A 226 3.68 4.54 -20.39
C ASN A 226 2.61 4.20 -21.44
N TYR A 227 1.86 3.12 -21.22
CA TYR A 227 0.73 2.77 -22.10
C TYR A 227 -0.36 3.84 -22.07
N LEU A 228 -0.66 4.40 -20.91
CA LEU A 228 -1.68 5.44 -20.77
C LEU A 228 -1.24 6.75 -21.44
N ASP A 229 0.03 7.14 -21.31
CA ASP A 229 0.59 8.32 -21.98
C ASP A 229 0.52 8.22 -23.51
N GLU A 230 0.59 6.99 -24.08
CA GLU A 230 0.46 6.78 -25.54
C GLU A 230 -0.99 6.70 -26.02
N ASN A 231 -1.93 6.33 -25.18
CA ASN A 231 -3.29 5.95 -25.62
C ASN A 231 -4.42 6.83 -25.05
N TYR A 232 -4.12 7.72 -24.07
CA TYR A 232 -5.09 8.57 -23.39
C TYR A 232 -4.51 9.96 -23.13
N ASP A 233 -5.40 10.97 -23.05
CA ASP A 233 -5.03 12.37 -22.79
C ASP A 233 -5.36 12.75 -21.34
N PHE A 234 -4.88 11.97 -20.34
CA PHE A 234 -5.08 12.34 -18.95
C PHE A 234 -4.26 13.58 -18.59
N SER A 235 -4.91 14.59 -18.01
CA SER A 235 -4.28 15.85 -17.64
C SER A 235 -3.43 15.76 -16.36
N SER A 236 -3.70 14.78 -15.49
CA SER A 236 -2.93 14.53 -14.27
C SER A 236 -3.12 13.09 -13.75
N TYR A 237 -2.10 12.61 -13.04
CA TYR A 237 -2.07 11.34 -12.35
C TYR A 237 -1.97 11.58 -10.84
N HIS A 238 -2.88 10.98 -10.08
CA HIS A 238 -2.86 11.00 -8.63
C HIS A 238 -2.78 9.58 -8.09
N MET A 239 -2.20 9.39 -6.93
CA MET A 239 -2.04 8.06 -6.35
C MET A 239 -2.68 7.96 -4.96
N VAL A 240 -3.48 6.93 -4.74
CA VAL A 240 -4.14 6.64 -3.46
C VAL A 240 -3.85 5.19 -3.10
N GLY A 241 -3.30 4.96 -1.92
CA GLY A 241 -3.03 3.60 -1.47
C GLY A 241 -3.34 3.39 0.00
N ILE A 242 -3.67 2.15 0.34
CA ILE A 242 -3.90 1.73 1.74
C ILE A 242 -2.90 0.68 2.17
N SER A 243 -2.39 0.77 3.42
CA SER A 243 -1.49 -0.23 3.99
C SER A 243 -0.22 -0.40 3.12
N GLY A 244 0.10 -1.61 2.65
CA GLY A 244 1.16 -1.82 1.67
C GLY A 244 1.00 -0.98 0.41
N GLY A 245 -0.24 -0.77 -0.08
CA GLY A 245 -0.50 0.17 -1.17
C GLY A 245 -0.23 1.63 -0.79
N GLY A 246 -0.45 2.01 0.48
CA GLY A 246 -0.04 3.31 1.01
C GLY A 246 1.48 3.46 1.08
N TRP A 247 2.21 2.37 1.35
CA TRP A 247 3.66 2.32 1.18
C TRP A 247 4.04 2.54 -0.29
N THR A 248 3.37 1.87 -1.23
CA THR A 248 3.60 2.09 -2.67
C THR A 248 3.33 3.54 -3.05
N ALA A 249 2.24 4.16 -2.54
CA ALA A 249 1.92 5.57 -2.71
C ALA A 249 2.92 6.53 -2.01
N THR A 250 3.80 5.99 -1.17
CA THR A 250 4.91 6.74 -0.56
C THR A 250 6.19 6.60 -1.39
N LEU A 251 6.50 5.41 -1.92
CA LEU A 251 7.75 5.17 -2.66
C LEU A 251 7.64 5.58 -4.14
N TYR A 252 6.57 5.18 -4.83
CA TYR A 252 6.45 5.37 -6.28
C TYR A 252 6.50 6.84 -6.73
N PRO A 253 5.77 7.78 -6.11
CA PRO A 253 5.84 9.19 -6.52
C PRO A 253 7.20 9.85 -6.25
N ALA A 254 8.04 9.28 -5.39
CA ALA A 254 9.40 9.77 -5.18
C ALA A 254 10.32 9.46 -6.37
N ILE A 255 10.03 8.39 -7.14
CA ILE A 255 10.81 7.97 -8.30
C ILE A 255 10.21 8.44 -9.63
N ASP A 256 8.88 8.55 -9.73
CA ASP A 256 8.19 8.98 -10.95
C ASP A 256 7.47 10.32 -10.76
N ALA A 257 7.99 11.34 -11.40
CA ALA A 257 7.49 12.72 -11.28
C ALA A 257 6.13 12.96 -11.98
N ARG A 258 5.62 12.00 -12.77
CA ARG A 258 4.29 12.08 -13.38
C ARG A 258 3.16 12.14 -12.34
N ILE A 259 3.40 11.61 -11.14
CA ILE A 259 2.40 11.65 -10.07
C ILE A 259 2.37 13.05 -9.44
N SER A 260 1.28 13.77 -9.63
CA SER A 260 1.10 15.13 -9.07
C SER A 260 0.82 15.09 -7.57
N GLN A 261 -0.17 14.29 -7.16
CA GLN A 261 -0.56 14.21 -5.75
C GLN A 261 -0.65 12.76 -5.30
N SER A 262 -0.21 12.49 -4.08
CA SER A 262 -0.26 11.14 -3.53
C SER A 262 -0.76 11.11 -2.09
N TYR A 263 -1.51 10.06 -1.79
CA TYR A 263 -2.26 9.88 -0.55
C TYR A 263 -1.95 8.49 0.03
N SER A 264 -1.19 8.47 1.11
CA SER A 264 -0.80 7.26 1.82
C SER A 264 -1.69 7.05 3.04
N VAL A 265 -2.63 6.10 2.96
CA VAL A 265 -3.56 5.79 4.04
C VAL A 265 -3.04 4.62 4.86
N ALA A 266 -2.79 4.84 6.14
CA ALA A 266 -2.22 3.84 7.07
C ALA A 266 -1.07 3.04 6.41
N GLY A 267 -0.17 3.73 5.68
CA GLY A 267 0.78 3.09 4.78
C GLY A 267 2.24 3.22 5.18
N SER A 268 2.61 4.26 5.92
CA SER A 268 4.01 4.46 6.29
C SER A 268 4.20 5.32 7.54
N VAL A 269 5.23 4.96 8.32
CA VAL A 269 5.88 5.80 9.31
C VAL A 269 7.38 5.53 9.24
N PRO A 270 8.26 6.47 9.65
CA PRO A 270 9.70 6.21 9.73
C PRO A 270 10.04 4.97 10.54
N ILE A 271 11.08 4.23 10.14
CA ILE A 271 11.42 2.93 10.75
C ILE A 271 11.71 3.07 12.25
N TYR A 272 12.32 4.17 12.69
CA TYR A 272 12.62 4.39 14.11
C TYR A 272 11.37 4.52 15.00
N LEU A 273 10.20 4.73 14.42
CA LEU A 273 8.90 4.75 15.12
C LEU A 273 8.22 3.38 15.13
N ARG A 274 8.79 2.39 14.47
CA ARG A 274 8.24 1.04 14.36
C ARG A 274 8.86 0.14 15.43
N SER A 275 8.58 0.46 16.70
CA SER A 275 9.18 -0.24 17.85
C SER A 275 8.57 -1.62 18.13
N ILE A 276 7.43 -1.93 17.55
CA ILE A 276 6.71 -3.19 17.74
C ILE A 276 6.89 -4.05 16.49
N PRO A 277 7.24 -5.35 16.59
CA PRO A 277 7.45 -6.22 15.42
C PRO A 277 6.30 -6.20 14.41
N GLN A 278 5.06 -6.09 14.86
CA GLN A 278 3.88 -5.99 14.01
C GLN A 278 3.84 -4.74 13.11
N ASN A 279 4.58 -3.70 13.49
CA ASN A 279 4.62 -2.43 12.76
C ASN A 279 5.77 -2.37 11.74
N TYR A 280 6.66 -3.37 11.68
CA TYR A 280 7.71 -3.37 10.66
C TYR A 280 7.14 -3.55 9.25
N GLY A 281 6.03 -4.25 9.12
CA GLY A 281 5.46 -4.61 7.83
C GLY A 281 6.23 -5.73 7.15
N ASP A 282 5.96 -5.94 5.85
CA ASP A 282 6.70 -6.89 5.03
C ASP A 282 8.09 -6.34 4.65
N TYR A 283 8.96 -7.19 4.12
CA TYR A 283 10.39 -6.87 3.95
C TYR A 283 10.63 -5.60 3.12
N GLU A 284 9.82 -5.33 2.12
CA GLU A 284 9.94 -4.13 1.27
C GLU A 284 9.76 -2.84 2.07
N GLN A 285 9.04 -2.87 3.19
CA GLN A 285 8.79 -1.70 4.03
C GLN A 285 9.93 -1.38 5.00
N TRP A 286 10.90 -2.28 5.16
CA TRP A 286 12.05 -2.08 6.06
C TRP A 286 13.39 -2.49 5.47
N LEU A 287 13.47 -2.90 4.20
CA LEU A 287 14.71 -3.34 3.53
C LEU A 287 15.83 -2.31 3.67
N PRO A 288 16.91 -2.58 4.43
CA PRO A 288 17.95 -1.57 4.71
C PRO A 288 18.60 -1.05 3.41
N ALA A 289 18.81 -1.91 2.43
CA ALA A 289 19.43 -1.55 1.15
C ALA A 289 18.60 -0.50 0.37
N LEU A 290 17.27 -0.54 0.47
CA LEU A 290 16.39 0.48 -0.11
C LEU A 290 16.50 1.81 0.66
N TYR A 291 16.33 1.76 2.00
CA TYR A 291 16.21 2.97 2.82
C TYR A 291 17.54 3.65 3.12
N GLN A 292 18.69 3.04 2.79
CA GLN A 292 19.99 3.70 2.73
C GLN A 292 20.09 4.67 1.53
N ASN A 293 19.33 4.48 0.46
CA ASN A 293 19.29 5.39 -0.68
C ASN A 293 18.41 6.63 -0.41
N ALA A 294 17.23 6.43 0.22
CA ALA A 294 16.37 7.50 0.73
C ALA A 294 15.50 6.93 1.84
N ASN A 295 15.54 7.49 3.03
CA ASN A 295 14.69 7.05 4.13
C ASN A 295 13.26 7.63 4.00
N TYR A 296 12.36 7.24 4.90
CA TYR A 296 10.96 7.69 4.83
C TYR A 296 10.79 9.22 4.91
N LEU A 297 11.61 9.92 5.69
CA LEU A 297 11.55 11.38 5.79
C LEU A 297 11.95 12.03 4.46
N ASP A 298 12.97 11.49 3.80
CA ASP A 298 13.38 11.94 2.46
C ASP A 298 12.27 11.66 1.43
N LEU A 299 11.65 10.47 1.47
CA LEU A 299 10.54 10.12 0.58
C LEU A 299 9.34 11.07 0.74
N TYR A 300 9.01 11.49 1.97
CA TYR A 300 7.93 12.44 2.21
C TYR A 300 8.22 13.81 1.57
N ILE A 301 9.47 14.28 1.68
CA ILE A 301 9.91 15.53 1.05
C ILE A 301 9.90 15.39 -0.49
N MET A 302 10.42 14.29 -1.04
CA MET A 302 10.47 14.04 -2.48
C MET A 302 9.07 13.99 -3.10
N ASN A 303 8.11 13.40 -2.40
CA ASN A 303 6.71 13.32 -2.87
C ASN A 303 6.03 14.68 -2.84
N SER A 304 6.39 15.51 -1.89
CA SER A 304 5.79 16.82 -1.69
C SER A 304 6.38 17.89 -2.59
N TYR A 305 7.65 17.73 -3.02
CA TYR A 305 8.39 18.77 -3.73
C TYR A 305 7.97 18.92 -5.19
N GLY A 306 7.58 20.15 -5.58
CA GLY A 306 7.21 20.57 -6.93
C GLY A 306 6.00 21.49 -6.90
N ASP A 307 5.77 22.27 -7.98
CA ASP A 307 4.73 23.31 -8.02
C ASP A 307 3.32 22.75 -7.83
N ASP A 308 3.00 21.64 -8.51
CA ASP A 308 1.70 20.98 -8.41
C ASP A 308 1.77 19.66 -7.61
N ARG A 309 2.79 19.53 -6.75
CA ARG A 309 3.00 18.29 -6.00
C ARG A 309 2.53 18.42 -4.57
N LYS A 310 1.78 17.39 -4.16
CA LYS A 310 1.26 17.28 -2.80
C LYS A 310 1.40 15.83 -2.31
N PHE A 311 1.90 15.67 -1.10
CA PHE A 311 1.88 14.41 -0.39
C PHE A 311 1.06 14.52 0.89
N VAL A 312 0.06 13.64 1.04
CA VAL A 312 -0.80 13.59 2.22
C VAL A 312 -0.67 12.22 2.88
N GLN A 313 -0.27 12.21 4.14
CA GLN A 313 -0.38 11.02 4.98
C GLN A 313 -1.73 11.04 5.71
N ILE A 314 -2.46 9.95 5.62
CA ILE A 314 -3.73 9.76 6.32
C ILE A 314 -3.54 8.67 7.36
N PHE A 315 -3.66 9.03 8.64
CA PHE A 315 -3.58 8.10 9.75
C PHE A 315 -4.97 7.74 10.25
N ASN A 316 -5.25 6.45 10.36
CA ASN A 316 -6.45 5.95 11.02
C ASN A 316 -6.17 5.88 12.53
N LYS A 317 -6.64 6.86 13.31
CA LYS A 317 -6.25 7.02 14.71
C LYS A 317 -6.43 5.76 15.55
N TYR A 318 -7.54 5.08 15.35
CA TYR A 318 -7.96 3.93 16.17
C TYR A 318 -7.81 2.60 15.43
N ASP A 319 -7.01 2.56 14.36
CA ASP A 319 -6.76 1.35 13.58
C ASP A 319 -6.03 0.31 14.44
N SER A 320 -6.60 -0.87 14.55
CA SER A 320 -6.02 -1.97 15.33
C SER A 320 -4.95 -2.76 14.58
N CYS A 321 -4.74 -2.46 13.27
CA CYS A 321 -3.75 -3.17 12.47
C CYS A 321 -2.38 -2.49 12.51
N CYS A 322 -2.26 -1.34 11.89
CA CYS A 322 -0.96 -0.87 11.46
C CYS A 322 -0.93 0.66 11.34
N PHE A 323 0.23 1.28 11.68
CA PHE A 323 0.50 2.71 11.47
C PHE A 323 -0.60 3.63 11.99
N SER A 324 -1.13 3.31 13.18
CA SER A 324 -2.20 4.07 13.83
C SER A 324 -1.66 5.13 14.79
N GLY A 325 -2.57 5.92 15.35
CA GLY A 325 -2.24 6.90 16.37
C GLY A 325 -1.64 8.19 15.83
N GLU A 326 -0.81 8.83 16.64
CA GLU A 326 -0.34 10.18 16.43
C GLU A 326 1.21 10.28 16.34
N LEU A 327 1.88 9.18 15.95
CA LEU A 327 3.34 9.12 15.86
C LEU A 327 3.94 10.17 14.91
N PHE A 328 3.16 10.62 13.93
CA PHE A 328 3.55 11.66 12.97
C PHE A 328 3.94 12.99 13.64
N LYS A 329 3.44 13.27 14.83
CA LYS A 329 3.77 14.50 15.58
C LYS A 329 5.26 14.64 15.87
N SER A 330 6.01 13.52 15.81
CA SER A 330 7.47 13.52 16.03
C SER A 330 8.28 14.03 14.85
N TYR A 331 7.69 14.14 13.62
CA TYR A 331 8.42 14.54 12.42
C TYR A 331 7.69 15.53 11.51
N GLU A 332 6.39 15.76 11.74
CA GLU A 332 5.57 16.58 10.86
C GLU A 332 6.13 18.00 10.66
N ASN A 333 6.56 18.64 11.76
CA ASN A 333 7.09 20.01 11.71
C ASN A 333 8.40 20.08 10.92
N GLU A 334 9.30 19.11 11.11
CA GLU A 334 10.60 19.04 10.43
C GLU A 334 10.43 18.85 8.92
N ILE A 335 9.46 18.04 8.49
CA ILE A 335 9.12 17.88 7.08
C ILE A 335 8.55 19.17 6.49
N LYS A 336 7.57 19.79 7.16
CA LYS A 336 6.98 21.07 6.74
C LYS A 336 8.03 22.19 6.61
N GLU A 337 8.92 22.31 7.59
CA GLU A 337 9.99 23.29 7.54
C GLU A 337 11.03 23.00 6.43
N SER A 338 11.31 21.73 6.13
CA SER A 338 12.18 21.35 5.02
C SER A 338 11.58 21.74 3.68
N ILE A 339 10.29 21.46 3.45
CA ILE A 339 9.57 21.85 2.23
C ILE A 339 9.49 23.37 2.08
N LYS A 340 9.22 24.09 3.16
CA LYS A 340 9.21 25.55 3.18
C LYS A 340 10.56 26.15 2.78
N LYS A 341 11.68 25.54 3.19
CA LYS A 341 13.04 25.95 2.76
C LYS A 341 13.27 25.70 1.28
N LEU A 342 12.70 24.64 0.73
CA LEU A 342 12.75 24.32 -0.71
C LEU A 342 11.81 25.21 -1.55
N LYS A 343 10.88 25.94 -0.93
CA LYS A 343 9.93 26.91 -1.49
C LYS A 343 8.85 26.37 -2.43
N HIS A 344 8.82 25.07 -2.71
CA HIS A 344 7.85 24.44 -3.62
C HIS A 344 7.33 23.16 -3.02
N GLY A 345 6.02 22.93 -3.12
CA GLY A 345 5.37 21.68 -2.74
C GLY A 345 4.58 21.75 -1.44
N HIS A 346 3.82 20.66 -1.17
CA HIS A 346 2.89 20.59 -0.05
C HIS A 346 2.99 19.24 0.66
N PHE A 347 3.10 19.29 1.98
CA PHE A 347 2.99 18.14 2.87
C PHE A 347 1.89 18.36 3.88
N GLU A 348 0.99 17.39 3.95
CA GLU A 348 -0.12 17.44 4.90
C GLU A 348 -0.28 16.12 5.62
N ILE A 349 -0.82 16.19 6.83
CA ILE A 349 -1.24 15.02 7.60
C ILE A 349 -2.70 15.18 7.96
N TYR A 350 -3.46 14.13 7.71
CA TYR A 350 -4.84 14.01 8.16
C TYR A 350 -4.98 12.85 9.13
N LEU A 351 -5.58 13.12 10.30
CA LEU A 351 -5.89 12.13 11.32
C LEU A 351 -7.37 11.76 11.25
N ASP A 352 -7.65 10.56 10.76
CA ASP A 352 -9.02 10.04 10.70
C ASP A 352 -9.41 9.39 12.02
N GLU A 353 -10.36 10.02 12.71
CA GLU A 353 -10.92 9.57 13.99
C GLU A 353 -12.30 8.91 13.83
N THR A 354 -12.78 8.73 12.58
CA THR A 354 -14.17 8.34 12.31
C THR A 354 -14.44 6.85 12.44
N HIS A 355 -13.40 6.01 12.47
CA HIS A 355 -13.54 4.55 12.50
C HIS A 355 -12.38 3.85 13.23
N LYS A 356 -12.54 2.52 13.46
CA LYS A 356 -11.56 1.66 14.12
C LYS A 356 -11.01 0.55 13.23
N THR A 357 -11.42 0.50 11.97
CA THR A 357 -11.07 -0.57 11.03
C THR A 357 -9.98 -0.13 10.09
N HIS A 358 -9.17 -1.08 9.61
CA HIS A 358 -8.11 -0.84 8.62
C HIS A 358 -8.71 -0.64 7.22
N LYS A 359 -9.05 0.60 6.86
CA LYS A 359 -9.67 0.95 5.57
C LYS A 359 -9.42 2.42 5.19
N ILE A 360 -9.73 2.76 3.95
CA ILE A 360 -9.94 4.15 3.54
C ILE A 360 -11.40 4.49 3.87
N SER A 361 -11.62 5.42 4.77
CA SER A 361 -12.97 5.82 5.18
C SER A 361 -13.60 6.78 4.19
N GLU A 362 -14.92 6.97 4.29
CA GLU A 362 -15.62 8.00 3.53
C GLU A 362 -15.10 9.41 3.85
N SER A 363 -14.70 9.66 5.10
CA SER A 363 -14.09 10.92 5.52
C SER A 363 -12.75 11.14 4.82
N ALA A 364 -11.88 10.11 4.81
CA ALA A 364 -10.60 10.15 4.09
C ALA A 364 -10.80 10.38 2.58
N LEU A 365 -11.77 9.69 1.96
CA LEU A 365 -12.08 9.86 0.54
C LEU A 365 -12.52 11.29 0.20
N LYS A 366 -13.33 11.91 1.06
CA LYS A 366 -13.76 13.32 0.89
C LYS A 366 -12.56 14.27 0.99
N ILE A 367 -11.69 14.10 1.99
CA ILE A 367 -10.47 14.90 2.15
C ILE A 367 -9.55 14.75 0.92
N ILE A 368 -9.38 13.54 0.41
CA ILE A 368 -8.59 13.29 -0.81
C ILE A 368 -9.20 14.03 -2.00
N LEU A 369 -10.51 13.92 -2.20
CA LEU A 369 -11.22 14.57 -3.29
C LEU A 369 -11.12 16.09 -3.23
N ASP A 370 -11.35 16.68 -2.06
CA ASP A 370 -11.28 18.12 -1.85
C ASP A 370 -9.85 18.63 -2.10
N SER A 371 -8.85 17.91 -1.59
CA SER A 371 -7.43 18.23 -1.79
C SER A 371 -6.99 18.19 -3.26
N MET A 372 -7.65 17.40 -4.12
CA MET A 372 -7.36 17.34 -5.57
C MET A 372 -8.08 18.43 -6.40
N ARG A 373 -9.04 19.13 -5.79
CA ARG A 373 -9.79 20.23 -6.43
C ARG A 373 -9.18 21.61 -6.18
N ASP A 374 -8.40 21.72 -5.09
CA ASP A 374 -7.64 22.92 -4.73
C ASP A 374 -6.36 23.05 -5.58
#